data_430e4e489bc0025ba2113ae7d6329d95
#
_entry.id   430e4e489bc0025ba2113ae7d6329d95
#
_cell.length_a   1.000
_cell.length_b   1.000
_cell.length_c   1.000
_cell.angle_alpha   90.00
_cell.angle_beta   90.00
_cell.angle_gamma   90.00
#
_symmetry.space_group_name_H-M   'P 1'
#
loop_
_entity.id
_entity.type
_entity.pdbx_description
1 polymer ?
#
loop_
_entity_poly.entity_id
_entity_poly.type
_entity_poly.pdbx_seq_one_letter_code
_entity_poly.pdbx_strand_id
1 'polypeptide(L)'
;MSASIEPIVVSESGTEVIIRTDQNQGIEVQQLRSYGIGVDCHSKFLAICVHVRNNHKILRYSCEADTDWNSLLAAKQWILDTIRKYSDPVPDLSQPLHYTIEATSTYHMPVIRAWEGSPSVINPMIAGAAKKKTDKLDAERLSFHDLTEVWEASYVPSDDIQELRVLISERDHFMKLATQCSNRINNIIVRFGLTIARGSSVTKNPDIRAVLEDLISDSPSYHENICPVPLPNEIKRLIQLEYRYFDEFTSEADYFLQLIRQKVLSMQWETKDGTLPGDEMVRILCTTPGVGEITCFTWLAYVGTPRRFRNAKALAAYAGLDPSLKVSAGKVTSTKKRGGCRILHQILVTGADRIMRNHKEAFGRWGYQMALSSGKWKKGSNAVGRKMCTAMYYMMLTAQDFSYKNYNIMKNAVIFDISVNDLPLLNSDFKRYIRILHEHSIHTTANLITDYLSCSLGSIKGLGRKFFSILQDFVANQNKYKSIYHSLCPSAVLADKIIPNS
;
A
#
# COMPACT_ATOMS: atom_id res chain seq x y z
N MET A 1 45.59 20.70 1.16
CA MET A 1 45.95 19.52 1.98
C MET A 1 45.33 18.34 1.28
N SER A 2 46.13 17.53 0.58
CA SER A 2 45.69 16.32 -0.09
C SER A 2 45.44 15.28 0.97
N ALA A 3 44.16 14.92 1.19
CA ALA A 3 43.82 13.76 1.99
C ALA A 3 44.39 12.52 1.25
N SER A 4 45.32 11.86 1.88
CA SER A 4 45.82 10.55 1.47
C SER A 4 44.64 9.56 1.57
N ILE A 5 44.16 9.10 0.43
CA ILE A 5 43.17 8.01 0.33
C ILE A 5 43.88 6.76 0.84
N GLU A 6 43.49 6.27 2.03
CA GLU A 6 43.98 4.97 2.49
C GLU A 6 43.57 3.88 1.51
N PRO A 7 44.44 2.93 1.16
CA PRO A 7 44.13 1.93 0.17
C PRO A 7 43.06 1.00 0.70
N ILE A 8 42.06 0.74 -0.14
CA ILE A 8 41.07 -0.33 0.04
C ILE A 8 41.83 -1.62 0.42
N VAL A 9 41.52 -2.20 1.57
CA VAL A 9 42.17 -3.44 2.01
C VAL A 9 41.73 -4.58 1.10
N VAL A 10 42.57 -4.89 0.12
CA VAL A 10 42.37 -5.97 -0.84
C VAL A 10 42.98 -7.24 -0.28
N SER A 11 42.15 -8.25 0.02
CA SER A 11 42.66 -9.60 0.16
C SER A 11 42.87 -10.21 -1.22
N GLU A 12 44.05 -10.10 -1.78
CA GLU A 12 44.44 -10.74 -3.05
C GLU A 12 44.57 -12.26 -2.88
N SER A 13 43.47 -12.97 -2.86
CA SER A 13 43.49 -14.41 -3.10
C SER A 13 42.40 -14.73 -4.10
N GLY A 14 42.79 -14.85 -5.36
CA GLY A 14 41.94 -15.47 -6.39
C GLY A 14 41.60 -16.91 -5.95
N THR A 15 40.46 -17.08 -5.31
CA THR A 15 40.02 -18.40 -4.90
C THR A 15 39.17 -18.99 -6.03
N GLU A 16 39.61 -20.13 -6.56
CA GLU A 16 38.83 -20.87 -7.56
C GLU A 16 37.51 -21.35 -6.93
N VAL A 17 36.39 -20.97 -7.51
CA VAL A 17 35.06 -21.37 -7.05
C VAL A 17 34.65 -22.63 -7.83
N ILE A 18 34.58 -23.77 -7.15
CA ILE A 18 34.02 -24.99 -7.74
C ILE A 18 32.48 -24.87 -7.63
N ILE A 19 31.82 -24.76 -8.79
CA ILE A 19 30.35 -24.83 -8.86
C ILE A 19 29.98 -26.29 -8.62
N ARG A 20 29.50 -26.61 -7.43
CA ARG A 20 28.82 -27.89 -7.16
C ARG A 20 27.40 -27.78 -7.71
N THR A 21 27.15 -28.39 -8.85
CA THR A 21 25.79 -28.59 -9.35
C THR A 21 25.11 -29.65 -8.49
N ASP A 22 24.03 -29.27 -7.79
CA ASP A 22 23.11 -30.27 -7.25
C ASP A 22 22.50 -31.07 -8.42
N GLN A 23 22.34 -32.34 -8.23
CA GLN A 23 22.32 -33.44 -9.19
C GLN A 23 21.24 -33.42 -10.29
N ASN A 24 20.53 -32.32 -10.61
CA ASN A 24 19.46 -32.40 -11.61
C ASN A 24 19.38 -31.30 -12.68
N GLN A 25 20.18 -30.25 -12.65
CA GLN A 25 20.27 -29.28 -13.75
C GLN A 25 21.66 -28.61 -13.73
N GLY A 26 22.62 -29.16 -14.46
CA GLY A 26 23.93 -28.53 -14.62
C GLY A 26 23.81 -27.24 -15.42
N ILE A 27 24.08 -26.10 -14.81
CA ILE A 27 24.28 -24.85 -15.53
C ILE A 27 25.71 -24.93 -16.11
N GLU A 28 25.83 -24.96 -17.42
CA GLU A 28 27.15 -24.90 -18.08
C GLU A 28 27.77 -23.52 -17.78
N VAL A 29 29.08 -23.50 -17.46
CA VAL A 29 29.81 -22.25 -17.15
C VAL A 29 29.68 -21.22 -18.30
N GLN A 30 29.49 -21.69 -19.53
CA GLN A 30 29.27 -20.85 -20.71
C GLN A 30 27.95 -20.10 -20.73
N GLN A 31 26.97 -20.53 -19.95
CA GLN A 31 25.66 -19.85 -19.82
C GLN A 31 25.66 -18.76 -18.73
N LEU A 32 26.74 -18.62 -17.96
CA LEU A 32 26.87 -17.62 -16.93
C LEU A 32 27.32 -16.29 -17.53
N ARG A 33 26.97 -15.19 -16.84
CA ARG A 33 27.53 -13.86 -17.13
C ARG A 33 29.07 -13.89 -17.08
N SER A 34 29.71 -12.93 -17.72
CA SER A 34 31.17 -12.79 -17.68
C SER A 34 31.68 -12.39 -16.28
N TYR A 35 30.83 -11.71 -15.51
CA TYR A 35 31.11 -11.35 -14.13
C TYR A 35 29.82 -11.29 -13.32
N GLY A 36 29.94 -11.30 -12.01
CA GLY A 36 28.86 -11.04 -11.07
C GLY A 36 29.37 -10.21 -9.90
N ILE A 37 28.61 -9.21 -9.48
CA ILE A 37 28.98 -8.30 -8.39
C ILE A 37 27.92 -8.39 -7.31
N GLY A 38 28.34 -8.59 -6.07
CA GLY A 38 27.50 -8.60 -4.89
C GLY A 38 27.93 -7.55 -3.89
N VAL A 39 26.96 -6.82 -3.35
CA VAL A 39 27.20 -5.74 -2.40
C VAL A 39 26.29 -5.92 -1.20
N ASP A 40 26.87 -6.10 -0.02
CA ASP A 40 26.18 -6.03 1.25
C ASP A 40 26.45 -4.67 1.90
N CYS A 41 25.35 -3.94 2.19
CA CYS A 41 25.41 -2.54 2.61
C CYS A 41 25.15 -2.39 4.11
N HIS A 42 26.12 -1.78 4.78
CA HIS A 42 25.98 -1.33 6.17
C HIS A 42 26.00 0.21 6.26
N SER A 43 25.73 0.73 7.45
CA SER A 43 25.70 2.19 7.67
C SER A 43 27.04 2.88 7.50
N LYS A 44 28.14 2.14 7.68
CA LYS A 44 29.51 2.70 7.70
C LYS A 44 30.43 2.10 6.62
N PHE A 45 30.15 0.91 6.16
CA PHE A 45 30.97 0.24 5.16
C PHE A 45 30.14 -0.64 4.23
N LEU A 46 30.75 -1.03 3.13
CA LEU A 46 30.23 -1.98 2.15
C LEU A 46 31.14 -3.20 2.13
N ALA A 47 30.56 -4.39 2.15
CA ALA A 47 31.27 -5.59 1.76
C ALA A 47 30.96 -5.88 0.27
N ILE A 48 31.99 -5.98 -0.55
CA ILE A 48 31.88 -6.13 -2.00
C ILE A 48 32.55 -7.44 -2.41
N CYS A 49 31.87 -8.23 -3.23
CA CYS A 49 32.43 -9.43 -3.83
C CYS A 49 32.23 -9.37 -5.34
N VAL A 50 33.26 -9.74 -6.10
CA VAL A 50 33.24 -9.83 -7.57
C VAL A 50 33.64 -11.25 -7.98
N HIS A 51 32.73 -11.94 -8.67
CA HIS A 51 33.07 -13.16 -9.39
C HIS A 51 33.37 -12.80 -10.83
N VAL A 52 34.48 -13.30 -11.37
CA VAL A 52 34.86 -13.10 -12.77
C VAL A 52 35.03 -14.45 -13.43
N ARG A 53 34.51 -14.58 -14.64
CA ARG A 53 34.76 -15.77 -15.48
C ARG A 53 36.11 -15.63 -16.18
N ASN A 54 36.97 -16.66 -16.01
CA ASN A 54 38.25 -16.75 -16.65
C ASN A 54 38.29 -18.10 -17.36
N ASN A 55 38.01 -18.13 -18.67
CA ASN A 55 37.82 -19.34 -19.45
C ASN A 55 36.80 -20.31 -18.83
N HIS A 56 37.25 -21.43 -18.27
CA HIS A 56 36.42 -22.45 -17.62
C HIS A 56 36.37 -22.36 -16.10
N LYS A 57 36.97 -21.30 -15.53
CA LYS A 57 37.04 -21.09 -14.07
C LYS A 57 36.32 -19.85 -13.68
N ILE A 58 35.87 -19.80 -12.41
CA ILE A 58 35.36 -18.63 -11.77
C ILE A 58 36.31 -18.23 -10.66
N LEU A 59 36.83 -17.00 -10.74
CA LEU A 59 37.70 -16.41 -9.76
C LEU A 59 36.89 -15.44 -8.89
N ARG A 60 37.21 -15.37 -7.59
CA ARG A 60 36.53 -14.53 -6.63
C ARG A 60 37.50 -13.53 -6.01
N TYR A 61 37.06 -12.28 -5.98
CA TYR A 61 37.75 -11.17 -5.35
C TYR A 61 36.82 -10.44 -4.40
N SER A 62 37.30 -9.96 -3.27
CA SER A 62 36.47 -9.23 -2.29
C SER A 62 37.24 -8.03 -1.77
N CYS A 63 36.52 -6.96 -1.49
CA CYS A 63 37.03 -5.78 -0.79
C CYS A 63 35.98 -5.21 0.17
N GLU A 64 36.42 -4.33 1.05
CA GLU A 64 35.59 -3.48 1.87
C GLU A 64 35.83 -2.01 1.48
N ALA A 65 34.77 -1.21 1.49
CA ALA A 65 34.84 0.21 1.19
C ALA A 65 33.97 1.01 2.17
N ASP A 66 34.36 2.23 2.50
CA ASP A 66 33.53 3.14 3.27
C ASP A 66 32.33 3.64 2.43
N THR A 67 31.36 4.26 3.11
CA THR A 67 30.10 4.71 2.47
C THR A 67 30.13 6.16 2.01
N ASP A 68 31.25 6.85 2.15
CA ASP A 68 31.43 8.19 1.59
C ASP A 68 31.54 8.18 0.06
N TRP A 69 31.23 9.30 -0.57
CA TRP A 69 31.14 9.39 -2.03
C TRP A 69 32.44 9.02 -2.76
N ASN A 70 33.58 9.42 -2.24
CA ASN A 70 34.88 9.12 -2.86
C ASN A 70 35.22 7.64 -2.76
N SER A 71 34.97 7.03 -1.62
CA SER A 71 35.14 5.59 -1.40
C SER A 71 34.21 4.76 -2.28
N LEU A 72 32.96 5.20 -2.52
CA LEU A 72 32.04 4.56 -3.44
C LEU A 72 32.56 4.60 -4.88
N LEU A 73 33.10 5.73 -5.34
CA LEU A 73 33.70 5.85 -6.67
C LEU A 73 34.99 5.02 -6.81
N ALA A 74 35.84 5.00 -5.78
CA ALA A 74 37.03 4.16 -5.74
C ALA A 74 36.70 2.66 -5.78
N ALA A 75 35.65 2.25 -5.09
CA ALA A 75 35.13 0.89 -5.13
C ALA A 75 34.62 0.51 -6.53
N LYS A 76 33.90 1.41 -7.21
CA LYS A 76 33.49 1.21 -8.61
C LYS A 76 34.71 1.00 -9.51
N GLN A 77 35.73 1.84 -9.36
CA GLN A 77 36.97 1.71 -10.16
C GLN A 77 37.69 0.39 -9.89
N TRP A 78 37.81 -0.02 -8.61
CA TRP A 78 38.39 -1.30 -8.23
C TRP A 78 37.65 -2.49 -8.85
N ILE A 79 36.31 -2.46 -8.90
CA ILE A 79 35.48 -3.49 -9.54
C ILE A 79 35.82 -3.56 -11.03
N LEU A 80 35.83 -2.41 -11.73
CA LEU A 80 36.13 -2.34 -13.15
C LEU A 80 37.53 -2.87 -13.48
N ASP A 81 38.53 -2.51 -12.66
CA ASP A 81 39.90 -2.96 -12.84
C ASP A 81 40.06 -4.46 -12.56
N THR A 82 39.35 -4.98 -11.57
CA THR A 82 39.30 -6.41 -11.27
C THR A 82 38.70 -7.20 -12.43
N ILE A 83 37.60 -6.74 -13.00
CA ILE A 83 36.98 -7.39 -14.17
C ILE A 83 37.92 -7.34 -15.37
N ARG A 84 38.53 -6.19 -15.71
CA ARG A 84 39.46 -6.05 -16.82
C ARG A 84 40.67 -6.97 -16.70
N LYS A 85 41.22 -7.04 -15.47
CA LYS A 85 42.48 -7.79 -15.23
C LYS A 85 42.30 -9.31 -15.23
N TYR A 86 41.15 -9.79 -14.76
CA TYR A 86 41.00 -11.20 -14.44
C TYR A 86 39.93 -11.93 -15.25
N SER A 87 39.11 -11.25 -16.06
CA SER A 87 38.15 -11.91 -16.95
C SER A 87 38.83 -12.39 -18.25
N ASP A 88 38.43 -13.58 -18.73
CA ASP A 88 38.80 -14.06 -20.01
C ASP A 88 37.64 -14.86 -20.64
N PRO A 89 37.04 -14.37 -21.74
CA PRO A 89 37.32 -13.08 -22.39
C PRO A 89 36.87 -11.86 -21.54
N VAL A 90 37.56 -10.75 -21.74
CA VAL A 90 37.18 -9.47 -21.09
C VAL A 90 35.83 -9.00 -21.66
N PRO A 91 34.83 -8.71 -20.81
CA PRO A 91 33.52 -8.23 -21.25
C PRO A 91 33.57 -6.81 -21.76
N ASP A 92 32.55 -6.41 -22.53
CA ASP A 92 32.33 -5.02 -22.90
C ASP A 92 31.89 -4.21 -21.67
N LEU A 93 32.77 -3.36 -21.16
CA LEU A 93 32.56 -2.47 -20.02
C LEU A 93 32.04 -1.07 -20.42
N SER A 94 31.67 -0.87 -21.69
CA SER A 94 30.92 0.34 -22.11
C SER A 94 29.45 0.28 -21.69
N GLN A 95 28.93 -0.90 -21.42
CA GLN A 95 27.58 -1.09 -20.91
C GLN A 95 27.47 -0.74 -19.43
N PRO A 96 26.28 -0.31 -18.95
CA PRO A 96 26.07 -0.04 -17.53
C PRO A 96 26.42 -1.26 -16.66
N LEU A 97 27.21 -1.01 -15.60
CA LEU A 97 27.64 -2.06 -14.67
C LEU A 97 26.41 -2.69 -13.99
N HIS A 98 26.22 -4.00 -14.15
CA HIS A 98 25.20 -4.72 -13.39
C HIS A 98 25.78 -5.21 -12.05
N TYR A 99 24.98 -5.22 -11.02
CA TYR A 99 25.35 -5.71 -9.69
C TYR A 99 24.12 -6.06 -8.85
N THR A 100 24.28 -6.96 -7.92
CA THR A 100 23.24 -7.34 -6.95
C THR A 100 23.55 -6.76 -5.59
N ILE A 101 22.55 -6.08 -5.01
CA ILE A 101 22.68 -5.36 -3.74
C ILE A 101 21.50 -5.68 -2.81
N GLU A 102 21.76 -5.88 -1.52
CA GLU A 102 20.70 -6.13 -0.54
C GLU A 102 19.97 -4.83 -0.15
N ALA A 103 18.63 -4.89 -0.11
CA ALA A 103 17.79 -3.76 0.28
C ALA A 103 17.76 -3.57 1.80
N THR A 104 18.88 -3.20 2.40
CA THR A 104 18.99 -2.90 3.84
C THR A 104 18.67 -1.44 4.09
N SER A 105 17.43 -1.14 4.52
CA SER A 105 16.97 0.24 4.73
C SER A 105 17.19 1.13 3.48
N THR A 106 17.83 2.29 3.64
CA THR A 106 18.20 3.23 2.55
C THR A 106 19.70 3.19 2.18
N TYR A 107 20.48 2.32 2.82
CA TYR A 107 21.94 2.29 2.66
C TYR A 107 22.41 1.92 1.26
N HIS A 108 21.61 1.21 0.48
CA HIS A 108 21.89 0.89 -0.91
C HIS A 108 21.75 2.09 -1.87
N MET A 109 21.05 3.14 -1.47
CA MET A 109 20.76 4.29 -2.35
C MET A 109 22.00 5.10 -2.78
N PRO A 110 22.95 5.44 -1.87
CA PRO A 110 24.19 6.10 -2.28
C PRO A 110 25.00 5.30 -3.30
N VAL A 111 25.05 3.97 -3.15
CA VAL A 111 25.76 3.08 -4.09
C VAL A 111 25.11 3.15 -5.47
N ILE A 112 23.79 3.06 -5.55
CA ILE A 112 23.05 3.17 -6.82
C ILE A 112 23.34 4.48 -7.54
N ARG A 113 23.36 5.59 -6.78
CA ARG A 113 23.66 6.92 -7.34
C ARG A 113 25.11 7.08 -7.78
N ALA A 114 26.06 6.57 -6.98
CA ALA A 114 27.49 6.70 -7.30
C ALA A 114 27.91 5.81 -8.48
N TRP A 115 27.30 4.64 -8.60
CA TRP A 115 27.73 3.68 -9.63
C TRP A 115 26.99 3.80 -10.95
N GLU A 116 25.83 4.44 -10.99
CA GLU A 116 25.06 4.71 -12.23
C GLU A 116 24.89 3.49 -13.13
N GLY A 117 24.63 2.33 -12.52
CA GLY A 117 24.56 1.05 -13.23
C GLY A 117 23.14 0.48 -13.28
N SER A 118 23.06 -0.81 -13.53
CA SER A 118 21.83 -1.60 -13.52
C SER A 118 21.74 -2.45 -12.24
N PRO A 119 21.30 -1.90 -11.11
CA PRO A 119 21.24 -2.62 -9.85
C PRO A 119 20.12 -3.66 -9.82
N SER A 120 20.43 -4.86 -9.37
CA SER A 120 19.45 -5.86 -8.93
C SER A 120 19.28 -5.77 -7.42
N VAL A 121 18.30 -5.00 -6.96
CA VAL A 121 18.05 -4.84 -5.52
C VAL A 121 17.26 -6.03 -5.00
N ILE A 122 17.78 -6.75 -4.02
CA ILE A 122 17.16 -7.97 -3.48
C ILE A 122 16.63 -7.75 -2.07
N ASN A 123 15.44 -8.28 -1.80
CA ASN A 123 14.88 -8.26 -0.45
C ASN A 123 15.62 -9.30 0.44
N PRO A 124 16.11 -8.91 1.64
CA PRO A 124 16.78 -9.80 2.59
C PRO A 124 16.03 -11.09 2.92
N MET A 125 14.70 -11.05 2.89
CA MET A 125 13.86 -12.24 3.15
C MET A 125 13.91 -13.27 2.01
N ILE A 126 14.24 -12.87 0.80
CA ILE A 126 14.35 -13.76 -0.38
C ILE A 126 15.75 -14.38 -0.40
N ALA A 127 16.75 -13.62 0.05
CA ALA A 127 18.14 -14.06 0.15
C ALA A 127 18.35 -15.30 1.03
N GLY A 128 17.38 -15.65 1.87
CA GLY A 128 17.38 -16.83 2.74
C GLY A 128 18.30 -16.70 3.95
N ALA A 129 17.90 -17.29 5.08
CA ALA A 129 18.74 -17.33 6.28
C ALA A 129 19.85 -18.37 6.11
N ALA A 130 21.07 -17.95 5.79
CA ALA A 130 22.22 -18.82 5.85
C ALA A 130 22.49 -19.22 7.32
N LYS A 131 22.94 -20.47 7.55
CA LYS A 131 23.28 -20.97 8.88
C LYS A 131 24.46 -20.24 9.53
N LYS A 132 25.32 -19.60 8.73
CA LYS A 132 26.40 -18.70 9.16
C LYS A 132 26.28 -17.40 8.39
N LYS A 133 26.08 -16.28 9.08
CA LYS A 133 26.04 -14.93 8.51
C LYS A 133 27.36 -14.23 8.82
N THR A 134 28.03 -13.78 7.77
CA THR A 134 29.08 -12.75 7.79
C THR A 134 28.91 -11.90 6.55
N ASP A 135 29.18 -10.62 6.63
CA ASP A 135 28.99 -9.64 5.56
C ASP A 135 29.72 -10.06 4.27
N LYS A 136 30.91 -10.66 4.40
CA LYS A 136 31.67 -11.24 3.26
C LYS A 136 30.94 -12.39 2.59
N LEU A 137 30.32 -13.29 3.35
CA LEU A 137 29.57 -14.44 2.81
C LEU A 137 28.25 -13.97 2.17
N ASP A 138 27.64 -12.93 2.70
CA ASP A 138 26.42 -12.36 2.12
C ASP A 138 26.75 -11.64 0.80
N ALA A 139 27.82 -10.84 0.74
CA ALA A 139 28.31 -10.25 -0.53
C ALA A 139 28.72 -11.31 -1.56
N GLU A 140 29.38 -12.39 -1.14
CA GLU A 140 29.74 -13.52 -2.02
C GLU A 140 28.49 -14.18 -2.61
N ARG A 141 27.48 -14.43 -1.81
CA ARG A 141 26.22 -15.01 -2.27
C ARG A 141 25.50 -14.09 -3.24
N LEU A 142 25.44 -12.79 -2.97
CA LEU A 142 24.85 -11.79 -3.86
C LEU A 142 25.58 -11.75 -5.20
N SER A 143 26.92 -11.78 -5.17
CA SER A 143 27.74 -11.81 -6.38
C SER A 143 27.53 -13.07 -7.22
N PHE A 144 27.37 -14.23 -6.57
CA PHE A 144 27.05 -15.48 -7.27
C PHE A 144 25.65 -15.44 -7.90
N HIS A 145 24.68 -14.82 -7.24
CA HIS A 145 23.35 -14.63 -7.81
C HIS A 145 23.34 -13.66 -8.98
N ASP A 146 24.15 -12.61 -8.93
CA ASP A 146 24.31 -11.70 -10.06
C ASP A 146 24.95 -12.41 -11.26
N LEU A 147 25.92 -13.30 -11.03
CA LEU A 147 26.54 -14.11 -12.05
C LEU A 147 25.57 -15.10 -12.74
N THR A 148 24.60 -15.64 -11.98
CA THR A 148 23.66 -16.70 -12.41
C THR A 148 22.29 -16.21 -12.81
N GLU A 149 21.95 -14.94 -12.58
CA GLU A 149 20.63 -14.33 -12.83
C GLU A 149 19.43 -15.06 -12.19
N VAL A 150 19.62 -15.76 -11.08
CA VAL A 150 18.60 -16.65 -10.50
C VAL A 150 17.47 -15.88 -9.81
N TRP A 151 17.65 -14.60 -9.46
CA TRP A 151 16.68 -13.86 -8.69
C TRP A 151 16.03 -12.70 -9.44
N GLU A 152 14.70 -12.56 -9.28
CA GLU A 152 13.99 -11.37 -9.75
C GLU A 152 14.39 -10.16 -8.88
N ALA A 153 14.89 -9.14 -9.54
CA ALA A 153 15.23 -7.87 -8.89
C ALA A 153 13.98 -7.15 -8.36
N SER A 154 14.12 -6.53 -7.20
CA SER A 154 13.12 -5.60 -6.70
C SER A 154 13.09 -4.34 -7.56
N TYR A 155 11.91 -3.75 -7.69
CA TYR A 155 11.76 -2.48 -8.41
C TYR A 155 12.54 -1.36 -7.71
N VAL A 156 13.42 -0.70 -8.44
CA VAL A 156 14.11 0.52 -8.04
C VAL A 156 13.33 1.71 -8.61
N PRO A 157 12.75 2.57 -7.77
CA PRO A 157 12.03 3.75 -8.25
C PRO A 157 13.00 4.78 -8.84
N SER A 158 12.54 5.55 -9.83
CA SER A 158 13.26 6.70 -10.35
C SER A 158 13.50 7.76 -9.26
N ASP A 159 14.45 8.66 -9.49
CA ASP A 159 14.75 9.73 -8.53
C ASP A 159 13.54 10.62 -8.24
N ASP A 160 12.72 10.92 -9.26
CA ASP A 160 11.46 11.65 -9.09
C ASP A 160 10.49 10.95 -8.13
N ILE A 161 10.37 9.63 -8.26
CA ILE A 161 9.51 8.82 -7.36
C ILE A 161 10.12 8.75 -5.95
N GLN A 162 11.44 8.70 -5.84
CA GLN A 162 12.11 8.71 -4.54
C GLN A 162 11.92 10.05 -3.83
N GLU A 163 12.11 11.17 -4.53
CA GLU A 163 11.84 12.51 -4.02
C GLU A 163 10.39 12.63 -3.55
N LEU A 164 9.43 12.20 -4.39
CA LEU A 164 8.02 12.22 -4.03
C LEU A 164 7.73 11.40 -2.74
N ARG A 165 8.38 10.25 -2.55
CA ARG A 165 8.25 9.45 -1.32
C ARG A 165 8.81 10.18 -0.10
N VAL A 166 9.91 10.91 -0.24
CA VAL A 166 10.47 11.73 0.85
C VAL A 166 9.49 12.83 1.23
N LEU A 167 8.98 13.60 0.26
CA LEU A 167 8.01 14.67 0.52
C LEU A 167 6.74 14.14 1.23
N ILE A 168 6.22 13.00 0.81
CA ILE A 168 5.06 12.35 1.46
C ILE A 168 5.40 11.93 2.89
N SER A 169 6.59 11.40 3.13
CA SER A 169 7.06 11.00 4.46
C SER A 169 7.16 12.18 5.41
N GLU A 170 7.72 13.31 4.94
CA GLU A 170 7.84 14.54 5.73
C GLU A 170 6.47 15.13 6.05
N ARG A 171 5.58 15.23 5.07
CA ARG A 171 4.18 15.64 5.34
C ARG A 171 3.53 14.77 6.42
N ASP A 172 3.66 13.45 6.32
CA ASP A 172 3.09 12.52 7.30
C ASP A 172 3.76 12.64 8.68
N HIS A 173 5.04 13.01 8.72
CA HIS A 173 5.76 13.31 9.95
C HIS A 173 5.13 14.53 10.66
N PHE A 174 4.98 15.65 9.98
CA PHE A 174 4.37 16.86 10.53
C PHE A 174 2.91 16.61 10.96
N MET A 175 2.13 15.89 10.18
CA MET A 175 0.76 15.51 10.58
C MET A 175 0.71 14.64 11.85
N LYS A 176 1.72 13.80 12.09
CA LYS A 176 1.83 13.03 13.34
C LYS A 176 2.15 13.95 14.51
N LEU A 177 3.07 14.91 14.34
CA LEU A 177 3.41 15.90 15.37
C LEU A 177 2.18 16.74 15.73
N ALA A 178 1.45 17.26 14.74
CA ALA A 178 0.19 17.98 14.97
C ALA A 178 -0.84 17.13 15.75
N THR A 179 -0.95 15.83 15.39
CA THR A 179 -1.83 14.90 16.12
C THR A 179 -1.38 14.70 17.57
N GLN A 180 -0.07 14.67 17.84
CA GLN A 180 0.45 14.58 19.20
C GLN A 180 0.09 15.82 20.03
N CYS A 181 0.20 17.03 19.46
CA CYS A 181 -0.23 18.26 20.13
C CYS A 181 -1.72 18.21 20.48
N SER A 182 -2.58 17.83 19.53
CA SER A 182 -4.02 17.65 19.78
C SER A 182 -4.29 16.64 20.90
N ASN A 183 -3.58 15.51 20.93
CA ASN A 183 -3.73 14.51 21.99
C ASN A 183 -3.26 15.01 23.36
N ARG A 184 -2.19 15.82 23.40
CA ARG A 184 -1.71 16.45 24.65
C ARG A 184 -2.73 17.44 25.20
N ILE A 185 -3.31 18.30 24.35
CA ILE A 185 -4.40 19.19 24.77
C ILE A 185 -5.58 18.38 25.33
N ASN A 186 -6.01 17.33 24.63
CA ASN A 186 -7.07 16.45 25.11
C ASN A 186 -6.75 15.83 26.49
N ASN A 187 -5.52 15.39 26.71
CA ASN A 187 -5.09 14.82 27.99
C ASN A 187 -5.13 15.86 29.11
N ILE A 188 -4.77 17.11 28.82
CA ILE A 188 -4.87 18.21 29.80
C ILE A 188 -6.33 18.49 30.13
N ILE A 189 -7.18 18.61 29.11
CA ILE A 189 -8.63 18.80 29.26
C ILE A 189 -9.23 17.75 30.18
N VAL A 190 -8.96 16.47 29.93
CA VAL A 190 -9.48 15.38 30.76
C VAL A 190 -8.93 15.45 32.19
N ARG A 191 -7.63 15.75 32.36
CA ARG A 191 -6.98 15.82 33.68
C ARG A 191 -7.52 16.94 34.55
N PHE A 192 -7.88 18.06 33.97
CA PHE A 192 -8.45 19.22 34.70
C PHE A 192 -9.98 19.23 34.70
N GLY A 193 -10.63 18.17 34.25
CA GLY A 193 -12.07 18.01 34.33
C GLY A 193 -12.89 18.96 33.44
N LEU A 194 -12.27 19.50 32.35
CA LEU A 194 -13.01 20.34 31.42
C LEU A 194 -14.06 19.51 30.67
N THR A 195 -15.29 20.02 30.61
CA THR A 195 -16.39 19.35 29.91
C THR A 195 -16.47 19.82 28.48
N ILE A 196 -15.95 19.00 27.56
CA ILE A 196 -16.00 19.24 26.11
C ILE A 196 -16.77 18.11 25.46
N ALA A 197 -17.52 18.41 24.40
CA ALA A 197 -18.30 17.43 23.66
C ALA A 197 -17.42 16.28 23.16
N ARG A 198 -17.73 15.05 23.58
CA ARG A 198 -16.99 13.86 23.21
C ARG A 198 -16.98 13.66 21.68
N GLY A 199 -15.84 13.32 21.13
CA GLY A 199 -15.67 13.06 19.70
C GLY A 199 -15.40 14.30 18.86
N SER A 200 -15.40 15.48 19.42
CA SER A 200 -15.03 16.71 18.73
C SER A 200 -13.53 16.97 18.85
N SER A 201 -12.94 17.48 17.77
CA SER A 201 -11.51 17.82 17.77
C SER A 201 -11.27 19.14 18.49
N VAL A 202 -10.40 19.13 19.48
CA VAL A 202 -9.99 20.33 20.23
C VAL A 202 -9.19 21.33 19.41
N THR A 203 -8.62 20.91 18.31
CA THR A 203 -7.77 21.75 17.45
C THR A 203 -8.43 22.12 16.13
N LYS A 204 -9.34 21.27 15.61
CA LYS A 204 -9.96 21.45 14.28
C LYS A 204 -11.41 21.92 14.32
N ASN A 205 -12.09 21.76 15.45
CA ASN A 205 -13.45 22.31 15.62
C ASN A 205 -13.32 23.78 16.06
N PRO A 206 -13.76 24.74 15.24
CA PRO A 206 -13.55 26.17 15.52
C PRO A 206 -14.26 26.63 16.80
N ASP A 207 -15.46 26.11 17.07
CA ASP A 207 -16.23 26.50 18.25
C ASP A 207 -15.54 26.05 19.55
N ILE A 208 -15.04 24.80 19.57
CA ILE A 208 -14.34 24.27 20.74
C ILE A 208 -12.99 24.96 20.92
N ARG A 209 -12.31 25.23 19.81
CA ARG A 209 -11.05 25.94 19.85
C ARG A 209 -11.22 27.37 20.39
N ALA A 210 -12.22 28.09 19.93
CA ALA A 210 -12.53 29.46 20.42
C ALA A 210 -12.80 29.47 21.92
N VAL A 211 -13.58 28.53 22.44
CA VAL A 211 -13.84 28.39 23.88
C VAL A 211 -12.57 28.10 24.66
N LEU A 212 -11.69 27.22 24.17
CA LEU A 212 -10.43 26.91 24.85
C LEU A 212 -9.44 28.06 24.78
N GLU A 213 -9.38 28.79 23.66
CA GLU A 213 -8.54 29.99 23.50
C GLU A 213 -9.02 31.11 24.46
N ASP A 214 -10.33 31.28 24.66
CA ASP A 214 -10.85 32.19 25.68
C ASP A 214 -10.46 31.75 27.10
N LEU A 215 -10.66 30.48 27.46
CA LEU A 215 -10.28 29.93 28.77
C LEU A 215 -8.81 30.09 29.15
N ILE A 216 -7.90 30.08 28.13
CA ILE A 216 -6.45 30.25 28.33
C ILE A 216 -6.01 31.72 28.21
N SER A 217 -6.89 32.62 27.88
CA SER A 217 -6.59 34.06 27.80
C SER A 217 -6.25 34.66 29.18
N ASP A 218 -5.70 35.87 29.18
CA ASP A 218 -5.40 36.61 30.43
C ASP A 218 -6.66 37.05 31.18
N SER A 219 -7.77 37.27 30.45
CA SER A 219 -9.05 37.70 30.99
C SER A 219 -10.19 36.83 30.44
N PRO A 220 -10.23 35.54 30.83
CA PRO A 220 -11.20 34.60 30.29
C PRO A 220 -12.63 34.98 30.68
N SER A 221 -13.58 34.81 29.77
CA SER A 221 -15.00 34.80 30.07
C SER A 221 -15.32 33.61 31.00
N TYR A 222 -16.31 33.80 31.89
CA TYR A 222 -16.67 32.74 32.82
C TYR A 222 -17.49 31.65 32.13
N HIS A 223 -16.93 30.44 32.07
CA HIS A 223 -17.54 29.25 31.46
C HIS A 223 -17.82 28.18 32.52
N GLU A 224 -18.73 28.45 33.46
CA GLU A 224 -19.04 27.56 34.60
C GLU A 224 -19.33 26.12 34.20
N ASN A 225 -20.06 25.93 33.11
CA ASN A 225 -20.44 24.61 32.63
C ASN A 225 -19.27 23.83 31.96
N ILE A 226 -18.18 24.51 31.59
CA ILE A 226 -17.04 23.93 30.89
C ILE A 226 -15.83 23.81 31.81
N CYS A 227 -15.55 24.86 32.58
CA CYS A 227 -14.42 24.94 33.49
C CYS A 227 -14.83 25.60 34.79
N PRO A 228 -15.35 24.84 35.79
CA PRO A 228 -15.83 25.38 37.03
C PRO A 228 -14.72 25.94 37.94
N VAL A 229 -13.49 25.58 37.71
CA VAL A 229 -12.30 26.02 38.44
C VAL A 229 -11.33 26.66 37.47
N PRO A 230 -10.80 27.87 37.75
CA PRO A 230 -9.81 28.51 36.89
C PRO A 230 -8.59 27.63 36.67
N LEU A 231 -8.10 27.57 35.41
CA LEU A 231 -6.87 26.84 35.08
C LEU A 231 -5.64 27.56 35.66
N PRO A 232 -4.68 26.83 36.24
CA PRO A 232 -3.38 27.38 36.61
C PRO A 232 -2.65 28.01 35.40
N ASN A 233 -1.91 29.10 35.67
CA ASN A 233 -1.22 29.82 34.57
C ASN A 233 -0.24 28.96 33.79
N GLU A 234 0.44 28.04 34.45
CA GLU A 234 1.36 27.08 33.83
C GLU A 234 0.61 26.15 32.86
N ILE A 235 -0.61 25.77 33.18
CA ILE A 235 -1.45 24.90 32.35
C ILE A 235 -2.00 25.69 31.16
N LYS A 236 -2.45 26.94 31.37
CA LYS A 236 -2.84 27.84 30.27
C LYS A 236 -1.67 27.99 29.27
N ARG A 237 -0.46 28.25 29.79
CA ARG A 237 0.76 28.40 28.98
C ARG A 237 1.07 27.13 28.20
N LEU A 238 0.91 25.96 28.80
CA LEU A 238 1.13 24.68 28.14
C LEU A 238 0.15 24.47 26.96
N ILE A 239 -1.15 24.74 27.16
CA ILE A 239 -2.15 24.63 26.08
C ILE A 239 -1.86 25.64 24.95
N GLN A 240 -1.48 26.88 25.27
CA GLN A 240 -1.06 27.88 24.27
C GLN A 240 0.12 27.38 23.43
N LEU A 241 1.12 26.75 24.07
CA LEU A 241 2.29 26.20 23.41
C LEU A 241 1.91 25.06 22.45
N GLU A 242 1.04 24.14 22.90
CA GLU A 242 0.60 23.01 22.07
C GLU A 242 -0.26 23.48 20.89
N TYR A 243 -1.09 24.53 21.03
CA TYR A 243 -1.82 25.15 19.91
C TYR A 243 -0.87 25.76 18.90
N ARG A 244 0.14 26.53 19.35
CA ARG A 244 1.13 27.13 18.46
C ARG A 244 1.85 26.03 17.65
N TYR A 245 2.32 24.98 18.30
CA TYR A 245 2.97 23.86 17.61
C TYR A 245 2.00 23.11 16.68
N PHE A 246 0.75 22.94 17.05
CA PHE A 246 -0.25 22.34 16.18
C PHE A 246 -0.41 23.14 14.89
N ASP A 247 -0.54 24.45 14.99
CA ASP A 247 -0.70 25.33 13.82
C ASP A 247 0.55 25.34 12.95
N GLU A 248 1.73 25.42 13.55
CA GLU A 248 3.01 25.36 12.86
C GLU A 248 3.17 24.04 12.09
N PHE A 249 3.00 22.91 12.76
CA PHE A 249 3.12 21.60 12.11
C PHE A 249 2.04 21.36 11.04
N THR A 250 0.84 21.90 11.21
CA THR A 250 -0.20 21.81 10.18
C THR A 250 0.19 22.65 8.97
N SER A 251 0.72 23.87 9.17
CA SER A 251 1.20 24.73 8.10
C SER A 251 2.34 24.09 7.31
N GLU A 252 3.30 23.47 7.99
CA GLU A 252 4.38 22.73 7.34
C GLU A 252 3.84 21.52 6.53
N ALA A 253 2.89 20.78 7.11
CA ALA A 253 2.26 19.67 6.39
C ALA A 253 1.52 20.12 5.12
N ASP A 254 0.88 21.29 5.15
CA ASP A 254 0.21 21.89 3.99
C ASP A 254 1.22 22.41 2.96
N TYR A 255 2.36 22.97 3.38
CA TYR A 255 3.45 23.34 2.48
C TYR A 255 3.99 22.10 1.73
N PHE A 256 4.29 21.00 2.45
CA PHE A 256 4.70 19.76 1.79
C PHE A 256 3.63 19.18 0.87
N LEU A 257 2.34 19.33 1.21
CA LEU A 257 1.26 18.91 0.33
C LEU A 257 1.25 19.69 -1.00
N GLN A 258 1.57 20.98 -0.97
CA GLN A 258 1.71 21.79 -2.20
C GLN A 258 2.89 21.33 -3.05
N LEU A 259 4.05 21.04 -2.43
CA LEU A 259 5.21 20.51 -3.15
C LEU A 259 4.90 19.14 -3.79
N ILE A 260 4.24 18.24 -3.04
CA ILE A 260 3.79 16.93 -3.55
C ILE A 260 2.88 17.12 -4.76
N ARG A 261 1.89 18.03 -4.65
CA ARG A 261 0.96 18.33 -5.74
C ARG A 261 1.69 18.81 -6.98
N GLN A 262 2.56 19.81 -6.85
CA GLN A 262 3.36 20.34 -7.97
C GLN A 262 4.18 19.23 -8.63
N LYS A 263 4.86 18.41 -7.83
CA LYS A 263 5.69 17.30 -8.34
C LYS A 263 4.83 16.27 -9.11
N VAL A 264 3.72 15.80 -8.53
CA VAL A 264 2.84 14.80 -9.17
C VAL A 264 2.24 15.32 -10.48
N LEU A 265 1.81 16.60 -10.50
CA LEU A 265 1.20 17.20 -11.69
C LEU A 265 2.22 17.45 -12.81
N SER A 266 3.51 17.66 -12.49
CA SER A 266 4.58 17.81 -13.50
C SER A 266 5.05 16.49 -14.11
N MET A 267 4.71 15.35 -13.50
CA MET A 267 5.14 14.02 -13.96
C MET A 267 4.20 13.44 -15.02
N GLN A 268 4.76 12.53 -15.82
CA GLN A 268 4.02 11.67 -16.73
C GLN A 268 3.88 10.27 -16.12
N TRP A 269 2.69 9.69 -16.23
CA TRP A 269 2.38 8.39 -15.63
C TRP A 269 2.06 7.35 -16.69
N GLU A 270 2.69 6.20 -16.59
CA GLU A 270 2.53 5.11 -17.56
C GLU A 270 1.13 4.51 -17.52
N THR A 271 0.59 4.25 -18.70
CA THR A 271 -0.65 3.51 -18.95
C THR A 271 -0.38 2.32 -19.87
N LYS A 272 -1.40 1.55 -20.23
CA LYS A 272 -1.29 0.48 -21.22
C LYS A 272 -0.89 1.01 -22.60
N ASP A 273 -1.39 2.17 -23.00
CA ASP A 273 -1.30 2.68 -24.36
C ASP A 273 -0.33 3.87 -24.49
N GLY A 274 0.45 4.19 -23.45
CA GLY A 274 1.41 5.30 -23.44
C GLY A 274 1.55 5.93 -22.07
N THR A 275 1.65 7.25 -22.03
CA THR A 275 1.73 8.04 -20.79
C THR A 275 0.56 9.01 -20.68
N LEU A 276 0.23 9.41 -19.45
CA LEU A 276 -0.82 10.35 -19.13
C LEU A 276 -0.28 11.47 -18.24
N PRO A 277 -0.65 12.75 -18.48
CA PRO A 277 -0.30 13.85 -17.60
C PRO A 277 -0.77 13.64 -16.16
N GLY A 278 -0.04 14.20 -15.19
CA GLY A 278 -0.29 14.00 -13.78
C GLY A 278 -1.67 14.48 -13.32
N ASP A 279 -2.15 15.60 -13.83
CA ASP A 279 -3.47 16.15 -13.51
C ASP A 279 -4.59 15.19 -13.93
N GLU A 280 -4.51 14.65 -15.12
CA GLU A 280 -5.51 13.71 -15.64
C GLU A 280 -5.45 12.37 -14.88
N MET A 281 -4.27 11.86 -14.59
CA MET A 281 -4.12 10.64 -13.77
C MET A 281 -4.71 10.81 -12.37
N VAL A 282 -4.47 11.96 -11.74
CA VAL A 282 -5.04 12.29 -10.42
C VAL A 282 -6.56 12.41 -10.50
N ARG A 283 -7.07 13.11 -11.51
CA ARG A 283 -8.52 13.23 -11.76
C ARG A 283 -9.17 11.84 -11.83
N ILE A 284 -8.62 10.96 -12.66
CA ILE A 284 -9.12 9.60 -12.85
C ILE A 284 -9.11 8.84 -11.52
N LEU A 285 -7.98 8.76 -10.84
CA LEU A 285 -7.85 7.97 -9.61
C LEU A 285 -8.74 8.49 -8.47
N CYS A 286 -8.97 9.80 -8.39
CA CYS A 286 -9.84 10.41 -7.39
C CYS A 286 -11.33 10.10 -7.62
N THR A 287 -11.73 9.56 -8.77
CA THR A 287 -13.10 9.05 -8.97
C THR A 287 -13.38 7.77 -8.16
N THR A 288 -12.33 7.12 -7.62
CA THR A 288 -12.50 5.93 -6.77
C THR A 288 -13.12 6.32 -5.43
N PRO A 289 -14.23 5.68 -5.00
CA PRO A 289 -14.83 5.96 -3.70
C PRO A 289 -13.84 5.79 -2.55
N GLY A 290 -13.76 6.81 -1.68
CA GLY A 290 -12.86 6.81 -0.52
C GLY A 290 -11.41 7.21 -0.82
N VAL A 291 -11.08 7.53 -2.05
CA VAL A 291 -9.78 8.06 -2.47
C VAL A 291 -9.84 9.57 -2.56
N GLY A 292 -9.03 10.24 -1.78
CA GLY A 292 -8.78 11.67 -1.88
C GLY A 292 -7.39 11.94 -2.45
N GLU A 293 -7.09 13.19 -2.70
CA GLU A 293 -5.86 13.65 -3.37
C GLU A 293 -4.58 13.06 -2.74
N ILE A 294 -4.41 13.16 -1.42
CA ILE A 294 -3.23 12.61 -0.75
C ILE A 294 -3.14 11.08 -0.84
N THR A 295 -4.28 10.39 -0.86
CA THR A 295 -4.32 8.94 -1.09
C THR A 295 -3.86 8.62 -2.51
N CYS A 296 -4.30 9.42 -3.49
CA CYS A 296 -3.89 9.31 -4.88
C CYS A 296 -2.37 9.56 -5.04
N PHE A 297 -1.85 10.63 -4.49
CA PHE A 297 -0.41 10.95 -4.53
C PHE A 297 0.44 9.84 -3.90
N THR A 298 0.02 9.36 -2.72
CA THR A 298 0.70 8.25 -2.06
C THR A 298 0.62 6.97 -2.89
N TRP A 299 -0.52 6.68 -3.50
CA TRP A 299 -0.66 5.56 -4.41
C TRP A 299 0.32 5.65 -5.57
N LEU A 300 0.38 6.78 -6.27
CA LEU A 300 1.27 7.02 -7.39
C LEU A 300 2.75 6.85 -6.99
N ALA A 301 3.17 7.42 -5.85
CA ALA A 301 4.53 7.31 -5.35
C ALA A 301 4.96 5.87 -5.04
N TYR A 302 4.05 5.04 -4.49
CA TYR A 302 4.40 3.69 -4.05
C TYR A 302 4.09 2.61 -5.08
N VAL A 303 3.20 2.87 -6.04
CA VAL A 303 2.99 2.01 -7.20
C VAL A 303 4.01 2.31 -8.30
N GLY A 304 4.30 3.59 -8.57
CA GLY A 304 5.17 4.02 -9.66
C GLY A 304 4.53 3.71 -11.01
N THR A 305 4.83 2.54 -11.57
CA THR A 305 4.21 2.05 -12.81
C THR A 305 3.36 0.81 -12.56
N PRO A 306 2.15 0.71 -13.15
CA PRO A 306 1.32 -0.49 -13.05
C PRO A 306 1.95 -1.68 -13.77
N ARG A 307 2.79 -1.44 -14.78
CA ARG A 307 3.43 -2.47 -15.60
C ARG A 307 4.43 -3.34 -14.85
N ARG A 308 4.99 -2.84 -13.74
CA ARG A 308 5.89 -3.64 -12.88
C ARG A 308 5.19 -4.80 -12.17
N PHE A 309 3.87 -4.81 -12.16
CA PHE A 309 3.09 -5.88 -11.54
C PHE A 309 2.49 -6.77 -12.63
N ARG A 310 2.72 -8.06 -12.53
CA ARG A 310 2.16 -9.04 -13.46
C ARG A 310 0.63 -8.92 -13.61
N ASN A 311 -0.07 -8.55 -12.54
CA ASN A 311 -1.52 -8.33 -12.51
C ASN A 311 -1.93 -7.62 -11.22
N ALA A 312 -3.20 -7.23 -11.12
CA ALA A 312 -3.77 -6.58 -9.93
C ALA A 312 -3.65 -7.41 -8.64
N LYS A 313 -3.62 -8.75 -8.73
CA LYS A 313 -3.43 -9.64 -7.57
C LYS A 313 -2.02 -9.51 -7.00
N ALA A 314 -1.01 -9.39 -7.87
CA ALA A 314 0.38 -9.16 -7.45
C ALA A 314 0.52 -7.81 -6.74
N LEU A 315 -0.13 -6.74 -7.24
CA LEU A 315 -0.17 -5.45 -6.56
C LEU A 315 -0.90 -5.52 -5.21
N ALA A 316 -2.03 -6.23 -5.14
CA ALA A 316 -2.74 -6.42 -3.87
C ALA A 316 -1.90 -7.19 -2.84
N ALA A 317 -1.10 -8.16 -3.27
CA ALA A 317 -0.14 -8.87 -2.43
C ALA A 317 0.99 -7.93 -1.97
N TYR A 318 1.53 -7.11 -2.88
CA TYR A 318 2.51 -6.07 -2.56
C TYR A 318 1.96 -5.04 -1.57
N ALA A 319 0.69 -4.66 -1.67
CA ALA A 319 0.02 -3.78 -0.71
C ALA A 319 -0.34 -4.49 0.63
N GLY A 320 0.00 -5.77 0.80
CA GLY A 320 -0.33 -6.53 2.02
C GLY A 320 -1.83 -6.79 2.21
N LEU A 321 -2.61 -6.75 1.13
CA LEU A 321 -4.05 -6.96 1.14
C LEU A 321 -4.47 -8.39 0.72
N ASP A 322 -3.50 -9.23 0.35
CA ASP A 322 -3.76 -10.62 0.01
C ASP A 322 -3.69 -11.51 1.26
N PRO A 323 -4.74 -12.28 1.58
CA PRO A 323 -4.70 -13.21 2.70
C PRO A 323 -3.75 -14.37 2.35
N SER A 324 -2.64 -14.52 3.09
CA SER A 324 -1.81 -15.71 2.99
C SER A 324 -2.39 -16.83 3.85
N LEU A 325 -2.89 -17.86 3.18
CA LEU A 325 -3.25 -19.10 3.85
C LEU A 325 -2.02 -20.03 3.84
N LYS A 326 -1.48 -20.35 5.02
CA LYS A 326 -0.57 -21.49 5.13
C LYS A 326 -1.42 -22.72 5.41
N VAL A 327 -1.43 -23.64 4.46
CA VAL A 327 -2.14 -24.92 4.58
C VAL A 327 -1.08 -26.01 4.71
N SER A 328 -1.19 -26.84 5.75
CA SER A 328 -0.37 -28.03 5.93
C SER A 328 -1.31 -29.20 6.16
N ALA A 329 -1.14 -30.30 5.40
CA ALA A 329 -2.01 -31.50 5.46
C ALA A 329 -3.52 -31.16 5.42
N GLY A 330 -3.96 -30.25 4.55
CA GLY A 330 -5.34 -29.83 4.40
C GLY A 330 -5.89 -28.91 5.51
N LYS A 331 -5.10 -28.63 6.56
CA LYS A 331 -5.50 -27.72 7.65
C LYS A 331 -4.84 -26.36 7.50
N VAL A 332 -5.62 -25.29 7.67
CA VAL A 332 -5.11 -23.90 7.69
C VAL A 332 -4.32 -23.71 8.99
N THR A 333 -2.98 -23.64 8.88
CA THR A 333 -2.07 -23.50 10.03
C THR A 333 -1.81 -22.04 10.38
N SER A 334 -1.96 -21.11 9.46
CA SER A 334 -1.79 -19.69 9.71
C SER A 334 -2.55 -18.82 8.70
N THR A 335 -3.15 -17.76 9.21
CA THR A 335 -3.77 -16.67 8.43
C THR A 335 -2.97 -15.37 8.55
N LYS A 336 -1.69 -15.43 9.01
CA LYS A 336 -0.85 -14.24 9.12
C LYS A 336 -0.69 -13.61 7.72
N LYS A 337 -0.90 -12.30 7.65
CA LYS A 337 -0.65 -11.53 6.42
C LYS A 337 0.81 -11.70 5.99
N ARG A 338 1.07 -11.87 4.71
CA ARG A 338 2.40 -11.65 4.15
C ARG A 338 2.79 -10.20 4.40
N GLY A 339 4.08 -9.94 4.63
CA GLY A 339 4.62 -8.60 4.60
C GLY A 339 4.22 -7.92 3.29
N GLY A 340 4.26 -6.60 3.26
CA GLY A 340 3.93 -5.83 2.06
C GLY A 340 4.18 -4.35 2.33
N CYS A 341 3.89 -3.49 1.36
CA CYS A 341 4.02 -2.05 1.51
C CYS A 341 3.00 -1.54 2.53
N ARG A 342 3.48 -1.27 3.76
CA ARG A 342 2.64 -0.83 4.89
C ARG A 342 1.88 0.46 4.58
N ILE A 343 2.50 1.36 3.82
CA ILE A 343 1.92 2.67 3.47
C ILE A 343 0.72 2.48 2.54
N LEU A 344 0.86 1.69 1.46
CA LEU A 344 -0.26 1.35 0.58
C LEU A 344 -1.39 0.64 1.33
N HIS A 345 -1.04 -0.30 2.20
CA HIS A 345 -2.04 -0.96 3.05
C HIS A 345 -2.83 0.06 3.87
N GLN A 346 -2.13 0.98 4.53
CA GLN A 346 -2.74 1.97 5.41
C GLN A 346 -3.69 2.90 4.67
N ILE A 347 -3.28 3.49 3.54
CA ILE A 347 -4.13 4.43 2.79
C ILE A 347 -5.39 3.76 2.25
N LEU A 348 -5.26 2.53 1.73
CA LEU A 348 -6.39 1.79 1.17
C LEU A 348 -7.38 1.34 2.25
N VAL A 349 -6.90 0.88 3.40
CA VAL A 349 -7.75 0.47 4.52
C VAL A 349 -8.43 1.69 5.16
N THR A 350 -7.75 2.83 5.26
CA THR A 350 -8.35 4.08 5.77
C THR A 350 -9.45 4.59 4.84
N GLY A 351 -9.24 4.56 3.52
CA GLY A 351 -10.27 4.86 2.52
C GLY A 351 -11.46 3.92 2.61
N ALA A 352 -11.18 2.62 2.74
CA ALA A 352 -12.20 1.59 2.93
C ALA A 352 -13.03 1.81 4.20
N ASP A 353 -12.40 2.11 5.32
CA ASP A 353 -13.08 2.41 6.59
C ASP A 353 -14.02 3.60 6.47
N ARG A 354 -13.60 4.66 5.76
CA ARG A 354 -14.43 5.86 5.52
C ARG A 354 -15.71 5.51 4.77
N ILE A 355 -15.61 4.78 3.64
CA ILE A 355 -16.80 4.42 2.84
C ILE A 355 -17.67 3.37 3.53
N MET A 356 -17.10 2.48 4.34
CA MET A 356 -17.86 1.52 5.14
C MET A 356 -18.70 2.19 6.23
N ARG A 357 -18.21 3.27 6.84
CA ARG A 357 -18.96 4.03 7.86
C ARG A 357 -20.12 4.83 7.27
N ASN A 358 -19.95 5.31 6.04
CA ASN A 358 -20.97 6.15 5.39
C ASN A 358 -22.12 5.33 4.77
N HIS A 359 -21.90 4.08 4.43
CA HIS A 359 -22.84 3.18 3.72
C HIS A 359 -23.42 3.75 2.40
N LYS A 360 -22.87 4.86 1.88
CA LYS A 360 -23.34 5.50 0.65
C LYS A 360 -22.89 4.76 -0.60
N GLU A 361 -21.69 4.21 -0.55
CA GLU A 361 -21.03 3.54 -1.66
C GLU A 361 -21.25 2.01 -1.64
N ALA A 362 -21.34 1.39 -2.81
CA ALA A 362 -21.54 -0.05 -2.93
C ALA A 362 -20.42 -0.85 -2.25
N PHE A 363 -19.17 -0.46 -2.43
CA PHE A 363 -18.04 -1.06 -1.72
C PHE A 363 -18.19 -0.94 -0.20
N GLY A 364 -18.64 0.21 0.28
CA GLY A 364 -18.85 0.45 1.70
C GLY A 364 -19.91 -0.48 2.29
N ARG A 365 -21.06 -0.59 1.64
CA ARG A 365 -22.14 -1.49 2.08
C ARG A 365 -21.71 -2.95 2.08
N TRP A 366 -21.09 -3.40 1.00
CA TRP A 366 -20.56 -4.75 0.90
C TRP A 366 -19.54 -5.08 2.00
N GLY A 367 -18.60 -4.18 2.26
CA GLY A 367 -17.59 -4.34 3.31
C GLY A 367 -18.19 -4.35 4.71
N TYR A 368 -19.19 -3.50 4.96
CA TYR A 368 -19.93 -3.46 6.22
C TYR A 368 -20.66 -4.78 6.49
N GLN A 369 -21.36 -5.33 5.49
CA GLN A 369 -22.01 -6.63 5.62
C GLN A 369 -21.02 -7.76 5.89
N MET A 370 -19.87 -7.75 5.22
CA MET A 370 -18.79 -8.70 5.50
C MET A 370 -18.24 -8.56 6.92
N ALA A 371 -18.16 -7.33 7.44
CA ALA A 371 -17.76 -7.07 8.81
C ALA A 371 -18.79 -7.63 9.81
N LEU A 372 -20.08 -7.40 9.57
CA LEU A 372 -21.18 -7.93 10.38
C LEU A 372 -21.20 -9.46 10.40
N SER A 373 -21.18 -10.10 9.23
CA SER A 373 -21.24 -11.57 9.12
C SER A 373 -20.03 -12.27 9.75
N SER A 374 -18.87 -11.60 9.80
CA SER A 374 -17.66 -12.17 10.39
C SER A 374 -17.37 -11.73 11.82
N GLY A 375 -18.11 -10.77 12.36
CA GLY A 375 -17.85 -10.14 13.66
C GLY A 375 -16.54 -9.34 13.73
N LYS A 376 -15.90 -9.05 12.57
CA LYS A 376 -14.57 -8.41 12.52
C LYS A 376 -14.53 -7.27 11.51
N TRP A 377 -14.57 -6.03 11.99
CA TRP A 377 -14.50 -4.82 11.17
C TRP A 377 -13.32 -4.85 10.18
N LYS A 378 -12.12 -5.17 10.68
CA LYS A 378 -10.90 -5.22 9.87
C LYS A 378 -10.98 -6.20 8.68
N LYS A 379 -11.83 -7.21 8.73
CA LYS A 379 -12.02 -8.15 7.62
C LYS A 379 -12.74 -7.47 6.47
N GLY A 380 -13.79 -6.69 6.76
CA GLY A 380 -14.47 -5.87 5.77
C GLY A 380 -13.55 -4.83 5.15
N SER A 381 -12.85 -4.03 5.99
CA SER A 381 -11.94 -2.98 5.53
C SER A 381 -10.84 -3.52 4.60
N ASN A 382 -10.20 -4.65 4.95
CA ASN A 382 -9.18 -5.26 4.09
C ASN A 382 -9.77 -5.77 2.76
N ALA A 383 -10.98 -6.33 2.79
CA ALA A 383 -11.64 -6.83 1.59
C ALA A 383 -12.01 -5.67 0.63
N VAL A 384 -12.54 -4.58 1.17
CA VAL A 384 -12.83 -3.36 0.40
C VAL A 384 -11.54 -2.72 -0.11
N GLY A 385 -10.53 -2.55 0.75
CA GLY A 385 -9.22 -2.02 0.35
C GLY A 385 -8.59 -2.82 -0.79
N ARG A 386 -8.73 -4.15 -0.79
CA ARG A 386 -8.28 -5.00 -1.90
C ARG A 386 -9.04 -4.73 -3.19
N LYS A 387 -10.36 -4.50 -3.13
CA LYS A 387 -11.15 -4.14 -4.31
C LYS A 387 -10.78 -2.75 -4.83
N MET A 388 -10.58 -1.78 -3.95
CA MET A 388 -10.06 -0.44 -4.32
C MET A 388 -8.69 -0.56 -5.00
N CYS A 389 -7.77 -1.34 -4.42
CA CYS A 389 -6.45 -1.60 -4.99
C CYS A 389 -6.55 -2.16 -6.43
N THR A 390 -7.44 -3.13 -6.64
CA THR A 390 -7.66 -3.73 -7.97
C THR A 390 -8.28 -2.71 -8.94
N ALA A 391 -9.22 -1.87 -8.49
CA ALA A 391 -9.82 -0.83 -9.31
C ALA A 391 -8.77 0.18 -9.76
N MET A 392 -8.03 0.75 -8.80
CA MET A 392 -7.01 1.76 -9.08
C MET A 392 -5.90 1.23 -10.00
N TYR A 393 -5.55 -0.06 -9.89
CA TYR A 393 -4.61 -0.71 -10.81
C TYR A 393 -5.12 -0.64 -12.26
N TYR A 394 -6.36 -1.06 -12.50
CA TYR A 394 -6.93 -1.04 -13.85
C TYR A 394 -7.18 0.38 -14.35
N MET A 395 -7.64 1.29 -13.49
CA MET A 395 -7.83 2.70 -13.84
C MET A 395 -6.51 3.34 -14.30
N MET A 396 -5.42 3.09 -13.56
CA MET A 396 -4.10 3.55 -13.94
C MET A 396 -3.61 2.92 -15.25
N LEU A 397 -3.91 1.63 -15.46
CA LEU A 397 -3.50 0.92 -16.67
C LEU A 397 -4.28 1.36 -17.91
N THR A 398 -5.60 1.59 -17.79
CA THR A 398 -6.52 1.84 -18.91
C THR A 398 -6.90 3.31 -19.09
N ALA A 399 -6.43 4.20 -18.19
CA ALA A 399 -6.81 5.62 -18.18
C ALA A 399 -8.33 5.86 -18.15
N GLN A 400 -9.08 5.03 -17.41
CA GLN A 400 -10.53 5.13 -17.32
C GLN A 400 -10.98 5.45 -15.91
N ASP A 401 -12.06 6.23 -15.80
CA ASP A 401 -12.70 6.57 -14.55
C ASP A 401 -13.25 5.33 -13.83
N PHE A 402 -13.38 5.43 -12.52
CA PHE A 402 -13.97 4.37 -11.72
C PHE A 402 -15.41 4.10 -12.15
N SER A 403 -15.73 2.82 -12.35
CA SER A 403 -17.10 2.37 -12.62
C SER A 403 -17.39 1.06 -11.89
N TYR A 404 -18.49 1.02 -11.15
CA TYR A 404 -18.98 -0.24 -10.55
C TYR A 404 -19.40 -1.29 -11.59
N LYS A 405 -19.74 -0.87 -12.81
CA LYS A 405 -20.10 -1.79 -13.92
C LYS A 405 -18.95 -2.72 -14.30
N ASN A 406 -17.71 -2.20 -14.20
CA ASN A 406 -16.49 -2.98 -14.46
C ASN A 406 -16.12 -3.92 -13.31
N TYR A 407 -16.79 -3.79 -12.18
CA TYR A 407 -16.59 -4.59 -11.01
C TYR A 407 -17.70 -5.62 -10.86
N ASN A 408 -17.36 -6.90 -10.99
CA ASN A 408 -18.26 -8.04 -10.77
C ASN A 408 -18.72 -8.19 -9.29
N ILE A 409 -18.84 -7.08 -8.53
CA ILE A 409 -19.46 -7.13 -7.20
C ILE A 409 -20.88 -7.67 -7.30
N MET A 410 -21.52 -7.39 -8.41
CA MET A 410 -22.91 -7.74 -8.64
C MET A 410 -23.13 -9.23 -8.94
N LYS A 411 -22.19 -9.91 -9.62
CA LYS A 411 -22.34 -11.33 -9.95
C LYS A 411 -22.29 -12.25 -8.73
N ASN A 412 -21.53 -11.89 -7.69
CA ASN A 412 -21.38 -12.71 -6.47
C ASN A 412 -22.32 -12.26 -5.34
N ALA A 413 -23.09 -11.18 -5.52
CA ALA A 413 -24.00 -10.66 -4.51
C ALA A 413 -25.40 -11.27 -4.59
N VAL A 414 -25.77 -11.83 -5.76
CA VAL A 414 -27.06 -12.47 -5.96
C VAL A 414 -26.92 -13.97 -5.77
N ILE A 415 -27.48 -14.50 -4.70
CA ILE A 415 -27.46 -15.94 -4.39
C ILE A 415 -28.61 -16.66 -5.07
N PHE A 416 -29.75 -15.99 -5.24
CA PHE A 416 -30.87 -16.51 -6.00
C PHE A 416 -31.67 -15.36 -6.65
N ASP A 417 -32.28 -15.64 -7.79
CA ASP A 417 -33.05 -14.67 -8.57
C ASP A 417 -34.48 -15.13 -8.73
N ILE A 418 -35.38 -14.37 -8.15
CA ILE A 418 -36.86 -14.61 -8.22
C ILE A 418 -37.55 -13.27 -8.48
N SER A 419 -38.83 -13.32 -8.84
CA SER A 419 -39.65 -12.11 -8.94
C SER A 419 -39.72 -11.41 -7.58
N VAL A 420 -39.66 -10.07 -7.57
CA VAL A 420 -39.82 -9.29 -6.32
C VAL A 420 -41.22 -9.53 -5.69
N ASN A 421 -42.20 -9.97 -6.48
CA ASN A 421 -43.51 -10.35 -5.98
C ASN A 421 -43.46 -11.60 -5.07
N ASP A 422 -42.53 -12.49 -5.32
CA ASP A 422 -42.39 -13.79 -4.65
C ASP A 422 -41.43 -13.76 -3.45
N LEU A 423 -40.92 -12.56 -3.13
CA LEU A 423 -40.00 -12.40 -2.00
C LEU A 423 -40.65 -12.82 -0.69
N PRO A 424 -40.05 -13.75 0.07
CA PRO A 424 -40.57 -14.20 1.39
C PRO A 424 -40.56 -13.12 2.47
N LEU A 425 -40.27 -11.87 2.13
CA LEU A 425 -40.28 -10.68 2.98
C LEU A 425 -41.71 -10.13 3.24
N LEU A 426 -42.73 -10.82 2.78
CA LEU A 426 -44.11 -10.35 2.68
C LEU A 426 -44.80 -10.15 4.04
N ASN A 427 -44.29 -9.20 4.82
CA ASN A 427 -45.11 -8.39 5.67
C ASN A 427 -45.91 -7.41 4.80
N SER A 428 -47.14 -7.09 5.23
CA SER A 428 -48.03 -6.11 4.59
C SER A 428 -47.35 -4.82 4.16
N ASP A 429 -46.28 -4.47 4.84
CA ASP A 429 -45.44 -3.30 4.60
C ASP A 429 -44.60 -3.35 3.34
N PHE A 430 -44.14 -4.54 2.89
CA PHE A 430 -43.29 -4.62 1.68
C PHE A 430 -44.13 -4.55 0.39
N LYS A 431 -45.41 -5.01 0.43
CA LYS A 431 -46.32 -4.96 -0.72
C LYS A 431 -46.47 -3.56 -1.33
N ARG A 432 -46.43 -2.50 -0.50
CA ARG A 432 -46.53 -1.14 -0.99
C ARG A 432 -45.28 -0.70 -1.78
N TYR A 433 -44.12 -1.29 -1.50
CA TYR A 433 -42.87 -0.99 -2.22
C TYR A 433 -42.78 -1.68 -3.57
N ILE A 434 -43.44 -2.83 -3.73
CA ILE A 434 -43.43 -3.60 -4.99
C ILE A 434 -43.89 -2.75 -6.15
N ARG A 435 -44.97 -1.98 -5.96
CA ARG A 435 -45.47 -1.08 -6.99
C ARG A 435 -44.39 -0.06 -7.40
N ILE A 436 -43.73 0.56 -6.44
CA ILE A 436 -42.68 1.54 -6.69
C ILE A 436 -41.48 0.87 -7.43
N LEU A 437 -41.13 -0.33 -7.07
CA LEU A 437 -40.06 -1.08 -7.70
C LEU A 437 -40.40 -1.40 -9.17
N HIS A 438 -41.65 -1.82 -9.44
CA HIS A 438 -42.10 -2.08 -10.80
C HIS A 438 -42.15 -0.80 -11.68
N GLU A 439 -42.55 0.33 -11.12
CA GLU A 439 -42.54 1.64 -11.80
C GLU A 439 -41.11 2.04 -12.23
N HIS A 440 -40.08 1.51 -11.55
CA HIS A 440 -38.66 1.72 -11.87
C HIS A 440 -37.99 0.50 -12.56
N SER A 441 -38.77 -0.40 -13.18
CA SER A 441 -38.30 -1.57 -13.92
C SER A 441 -37.48 -2.56 -13.06
N ILE A 442 -37.74 -2.62 -11.76
CA ILE A 442 -37.13 -3.56 -10.84
C ILE A 442 -38.10 -4.70 -10.60
N HIS A 443 -37.93 -5.80 -11.33
CA HIS A 443 -38.86 -6.92 -11.35
C HIS A 443 -38.35 -8.19 -10.67
N THR A 444 -37.00 -8.30 -10.52
CA THR A 444 -36.37 -9.48 -9.91
C THR A 444 -35.47 -9.11 -8.74
N THR A 445 -35.16 -10.10 -7.91
CA THR A 445 -34.24 -9.92 -6.79
C THR A 445 -32.83 -9.59 -7.27
N ALA A 446 -32.42 -10.06 -8.45
CA ALA A 446 -31.16 -9.68 -9.07
C ALA A 446 -31.12 -8.19 -9.40
N ASN A 447 -32.20 -7.66 -10.02
CA ASN A 447 -32.30 -6.22 -10.31
C ASN A 447 -32.29 -5.40 -9.03
N LEU A 448 -33.09 -5.82 -8.02
CA LEU A 448 -33.19 -5.14 -6.74
C LEU A 448 -31.84 -5.07 -6.00
N ILE A 449 -31.12 -6.19 -5.94
CA ILE A 449 -29.79 -6.25 -5.31
C ILE A 449 -28.77 -5.43 -6.11
N THR A 450 -28.83 -5.52 -7.42
CA THR A 450 -27.96 -4.75 -8.33
C THR A 450 -28.14 -3.25 -8.10
N ASP A 451 -29.38 -2.76 -8.10
CA ASP A 451 -29.70 -1.37 -7.88
C ASP A 451 -29.41 -0.89 -6.45
N TYR A 452 -29.58 -1.78 -5.46
CA TYR A 452 -29.15 -1.50 -4.09
C TYR A 452 -27.64 -1.32 -4.00
N LEU A 453 -26.88 -2.21 -4.62
CA LEU A 453 -25.42 -2.17 -4.57
C LEU A 453 -24.82 -1.02 -5.40
N SER A 454 -25.48 -0.62 -6.49
CA SER A 454 -25.08 0.53 -7.31
C SER A 454 -25.53 1.88 -6.76
N CYS A 455 -26.26 1.91 -5.63
CA CYS A 455 -26.84 3.10 -5.02
C CYS A 455 -27.97 3.78 -5.80
N SER A 456 -28.42 3.23 -6.94
CA SER A 456 -29.49 3.78 -7.77
C SER A 456 -30.82 3.88 -7.02
N LEU A 457 -31.10 2.98 -6.08
CA LEU A 457 -32.33 3.02 -5.28
C LEU A 457 -32.45 4.27 -4.39
N GLY A 458 -31.34 4.91 -4.05
CA GLY A 458 -31.35 6.10 -3.18
C GLY A 458 -32.04 7.33 -3.80
N SER A 459 -32.20 7.38 -5.11
CA SER A 459 -32.89 8.44 -5.84
C SER A 459 -34.39 8.21 -5.99
N ILE A 460 -34.89 7.03 -5.66
CA ILE A 460 -36.30 6.65 -5.87
C ILE A 460 -37.15 7.21 -4.72
N LYS A 461 -38.11 8.10 -5.07
CA LYS A 461 -39.06 8.60 -4.10
C LYS A 461 -39.97 7.51 -3.56
N GLY A 462 -40.19 7.49 -2.25
CA GLY A 462 -41.04 6.50 -1.57
C GLY A 462 -40.28 5.33 -0.97
N LEU A 463 -39.03 5.11 -1.31
CA LEU A 463 -38.16 4.13 -0.67
C LEU A 463 -37.44 4.77 0.55
N GLY A 464 -38.13 4.75 1.71
CA GLY A 464 -37.63 5.33 2.94
C GLY A 464 -36.71 4.38 3.77
N ARG A 465 -36.26 4.89 4.94
CA ARG A 465 -35.35 4.14 5.83
C ARG A 465 -35.83 2.72 6.16
N LYS A 466 -37.13 2.50 6.36
CA LYS A 466 -37.71 1.19 6.66
C LYS A 466 -37.49 0.19 5.51
N PHE A 467 -37.66 0.65 4.26
CA PHE A 467 -37.39 -0.17 3.08
C PHE A 467 -35.91 -0.60 3.03
N PHE A 468 -34.99 0.34 3.19
CA PHE A 468 -33.57 0.04 3.15
C PHE A 468 -33.12 -0.88 4.29
N SER A 469 -33.74 -0.78 5.48
CA SER A 469 -33.46 -1.72 6.59
C SER A 469 -33.89 -3.15 6.25
N ILE A 470 -35.08 -3.33 5.65
CA ILE A 470 -35.59 -4.63 5.23
C ILE A 470 -34.70 -5.20 4.10
N LEU A 471 -34.35 -4.36 3.12
CA LEU A 471 -33.51 -4.78 2.01
C LEU A 471 -32.08 -5.15 2.47
N GLN A 472 -31.56 -4.44 3.45
CA GLN A 472 -30.26 -4.74 4.05
C GLN A 472 -30.26 -6.10 4.73
N ASP A 473 -31.30 -6.43 5.49
CA ASP A 473 -31.47 -7.75 6.12
C ASP A 473 -31.59 -8.84 5.04
N PHE A 474 -32.38 -8.60 4.00
CA PHE A 474 -32.53 -9.53 2.87
C PHE A 474 -31.18 -9.82 2.19
N VAL A 475 -30.43 -8.77 1.81
CA VAL A 475 -29.13 -8.92 1.14
C VAL A 475 -28.11 -9.64 2.04
N ALA A 476 -28.15 -9.39 3.35
CA ALA A 476 -27.25 -10.04 4.32
C ALA A 476 -27.59 -11.54 4.53
N ASN A 477 -28.88 -11.91 4.42
CA ASN A 477 -29.40 -13.22 4.80
C ASN A 477 -30.01 -14.00 3.62
N GLN A 478 -29.56 -13.79 2.37
CA GLN A 478 -30.16 -14.39 1.16
C GLN A 478 -30.32 -15.90 1.24
N ASN A 479 -29.37 -16.63 1.84
CA ASN A 479 -29.47 -18.08 1.99
C ASN A 479 -30.67 -18.48 2.88
N LYS A 480 -30.97 -17.73 3.94
CA LYS A 480 -32.16 -17.92 4.78
C LYS A 480 -33.42 -17.71 3.98
N TYR A 481 -33.49 -16.64 3.20
CA TYR A 481 -34.64 -16.31 2.37
C TYR A 481 -34.82 -17.31 1.20
N LYS A 482 -33.72 -17.79 0.60
CA LYS A 482 -33.74 -18.88 -0.37
C LYS A 482 -34.35 -20.14 0.24
N SER A 483 -33.95 -20.54 1.43
CA SER A 483 -34.51 -21.70 2.13
C SER A 483 -35.99 -21.53 2.45
N ILE A 484 -36.43 -20.36 2.90
CA ILE A 484 -37.85 -20.06 3.14
C ILE A 484 -38.65 -20.12 1.84
N TYR A 485 -38.13 -19.55 0.75
CA TYR A 485 -38.78 -19.60 -0.56
C TYR A 485 -38.99 -21.05 -1.03
N HIS A 486 -37.98 -21.90 -0.94
CA HIS A 486 -38.09 -23.32 -1.31
C HIS A 486 -39.07 -24.06 -0.43
N SER A 487 -39.19 -23.71 0.85
CA SER A 487 -40.20 -24.35 1.72
C SER A 487 -41.63 -23.92 1.38
N LEU A 488 -41.82 -22.69 0.88
CA LEU A 488 -43.16 -22.18 0.48
C LEU A 488 -43.55 -22.56 -0.95
N CYS A 489 -42.58 -22.77 -1.83
CA CYS A 489 -42.79 -23.12 -3.23
C CYS A 489 -41.94 -24.33 -3.64
N PRO A 490 -42.26 -25.55 -3.19
CA PRO A 490 -41.45 -26.76 -3.45
C PRO A 490 -41.33 -27.12 -4.93
N SER A 491 -42.27 -26.69 -5.77
CA SER A 491 -42.32 -26.98 -7.22
C SER A 491 -41.61 -25.92 -8.09
N ALA A 492 -41.11 -24.86 -7.51
CA ALA A 492 -40.37 -23.83 -8.26
C ALA A 492 -38.98 -24.34 -8.65
N VAL A 493 -38.84 -24.71 -9.93
CA VAL A 493 -37.51 -24.96 -10.52
C VAL A 493 -36.77 -23.65 -10.60
N LEU A 494 -35.91 -23.38 -9.64
CA LEU A 494 -34.93 -22.32 -9.75
C LEU A 494 -33.99 -22.70 -10.89
N ALA A 495 -33.95 -21.89 -11.94
CA ALA A 495 -32.90 -21.97 -12.91
C ALA A 495 -31.58 -21.65 -12.19
N ASP A 496 -30.92 -22.66 -11.65
CA ASP A 496 -29.54 -22.57 -11.24
C ASP A 496 -28.72 -22.24 -12.51
N LYS A 497 -28.58 -20.97 -12.80
CA LYS A 497 -27.59 -20.54 -13.78
C LYS A 497 -26.21 -20.85 -13.18
N ILE A 498 -25.76 -22.07 -13.43
CA ILE A 498 -24.36 -22.42 -13.37
C ILE A 498 -23.66 -21.51 -14.40
N ILE A 499 -23.05 -20.46 -13.93
CA ILE A 499 -22.17 -19.65 -14.76
C ILE A 499 -20.84 -20.40 -14.77
N PRO A 500 -20.36 -20.85 -15.95
CA PRO A 500 -19.08 -21.55 -16.03
C PRO A 500 -17.97 -20.64 -15.55
N ASN A 501 -17.06 -21.19 -14.74
CA ASN A 501 -15.78 -20.58 -14.40
C ASN A 501 -14.99 -20.36 -15.68
N SER A 502 -14.80 -19.11 -16.08
CA SER A 502 -13.81 -18.69 -17.05
C SER A 502 -13.04 -17.49 -16.50
#